data_5352014edd0353bf12e40237f12d0ee3
#
_entry.id   5352014edd0353bf12e40237f12d0ee3
#
_cell.length_a   1.000
_cell.length_b   1.000
_cell.length_c   1.000
_cell.angle_alpha   90.00
_cell.angle_beta   90.00
_cell.angle_gamma   90.00
#
_symmetry.space_group_name_H-M   'P 1'
#
loop_
_entity.id
_entity.type
_entity.pdbx_description
1 polymer ?
#
loop_
_entity_poly.entity_id
_entity_poly.type
_entity_poly.pdbx_seq_one_letter_code
_entity_poly.pdbx_strand_id
1 'polypeptide(L)'
;MARKHLKILALVLAAMMLLSACGGSSGAETPAPADSGAKPAESSQSTQASQPAAPAAPEASGPKHLNAAIYWTAATIDPAVDYDGWTSCRAGITETLVWVNENLELKPLLADSWTQPDPSTWVMHIREGVTFHNGNAVDAAACKASLERTMEINSRAVTTAKIESIEADGQNLTIHTSEPFGAFLFCLSEPLYSIIDVNDPADPATNPVGTGPFKCLSFKAEELIELEAYKDYWNGASPIDTVSLYVISDDSTRAVALQAGQIDMGQRIGAADIETLKNDSDYAVYEASGTRLQVLALNHTNQFLSDVNVRKALAYCINYDAMVAITGGLYAVAGAPYPASAPYGWDQLDRQHYDLEAAKKCLADAGFADSDGNGYLEKNGKELAFTLGYADKSLATALEAVQSMAKAVGIKLTLQPVDTEPDLNEDNFEIFAKNWQSLSTGDPQWMLDNMYKTGGVSNAAQYSNATVDALCDELTGAFEFADRQRITIAAEEQILTDCVHVYLFSKNNFVMANNKVSGVTVFPIDYYFLTNTIDING
;
A
#
# COMPACT_ATOMS: atom_id res chain seq x y z
N MET A 1 27.77 -31.62 14.87
CA MET A 1 28.12 -31.96 13.46
C MET A 1 28.00 -30.69 12.60
N ALA A 2 28.83 -29.71 12.79
CA ALA A 2 28.78 -28.44 12.05
C ALA A 2 30.21 -27.92 11.86
N ARG A 3 30.97 -28.52 10.95
CA ARG A 3 32.33 -28.05 10.53
C ARG A 3 32.85 -28.72 9.26
N LYS A 4 31.99 -29.02 8.26
CA LYS A 4 32.46 -29.66 6.99
C LYS A 4 31.95 -29.04 5.69
N HIS A 5 31.21 -27.93 5.69
CA HIS A 5 30.69 -27.33 4.43
C HIS A 5 31.28 -25.96 4.04
N LEU A 6 32.42 -25.55 4.64
CA LEU A 6 33.00 -24.22 4.38
C LEU A 6 34.30 -24.30 3.51
N LYS A 7 34.49 -25.31 2.67
CA LYS A 7 35.68 -25.44 1.81
C LYS A 7 35.40 -25.68 0.31
N ILE A 8 34.18 -25.55 -0.19
CA ILE A 8 33.87 -25.78 -1.62
C ILE A 8 33.50 -24.50 -2.39
N LEU A 9 33.36 -23.34 -1.73
CA LEU A 9 32.92 -22.10 -2.39
C LEU A 9 34.06 -21.14 -2.77
N ALA A 10 35.32 -21.58 -2.75
CA ALA A 10 36.49 -20.72 -3.04
C ALA A 10 37.22 -21.08 -4.34
N LEU A 11 36.66 -21.86 -5.26
CA LEU A 11 37.39 -22.34 -6.46
C LEU A 11 36.68 -22.09 -7.81
N VAL A 12 35.67 -21.26 -7.88
CA VAL A 12 34.95 -20.95 -9.16
C VAL A 12 35.11 -19.49 -9.61
N LEU A 13 35.80 -18.61 -8.87
CA LEU A 13 35.95 -17.18 -9.22
C LEU A 13 37.30 -16.81 -9.83
N ALA A 14 38.06 -17.73 -10.41
CA ALA A 14 39.41 -17.47 -10.95
C ALA A 14 39.64 -17.87 -12.43
N ALA A 15 38.58 -17.94 -13.26
CA ALA A 15 38.73 -18.41 -14.65
C ALA A 15 38.05 -17.55 -15.72
N MET A 16 37.86 -16.24 -15.53
CA MET A 16 37.36 -15.35 -16.60
C MET A 16 38.02 -13.98 -16.59
N MET A 17 39.35 -13.96 -16.72
CA MET A 17 40.08 -12.78 -17.17
C MET A 17 41.34 -13.26 -17.88
N LEU A 18 41.23 -13.38 -19.20
CA LEU A 18 42.37 -13.36 -20.14
C LEU A 18 41.84 -13.72 -21.54
N LEU A 19 41.53 -12.68 -22.34
CA LEU A 19 41.59 -12.72 -23.81
C LEU A 19 41.08 -11.39 -24.37
N SER A 20 41.92 -10.40 -24.48
CA SER A 20 41.79 -9.31 -25.44
C SER A 20 43.13 -8.58 -25.54
N ALA A 21 43.90 -8.93 -26.51
CA ALA A 21 44.93 -8.02 -27.06
C ALA A 21 45.37 -8.52 -28.45
N CYS A 22 45.58 -7.53 -29.33
CA CYS A 22 46.19 -7.58 -30.68
C CYS A 22 45.15 -7.67 -31.81
N GLY A 23 45.07 -6.76 -32.82
CA GLY A 23 45.92 -5.62 -33.17
C GLY A 23 45.75 -5.34 -34.65
N GLY A 24 45.95 -4.09 -35.10
CA GLY A 24 46.55 -3.70 -36.34
C GLY A 24 45.59 -3.22 -37.47
N SER A 25 45.40 -1.99 -37.65
CA SER A 25 45.88 -0.86 -38.47
C SER A 25 45.79 -0.99 -40.00
N SER A 26 45.46 0.16 -40.61
CA SER A 26 45.67 0.69 -41.98
C SER A 26 44.45 0.56 -42.92
N GLY A 27 44.03 1.58 -43.65
CA GLY A 27 44.49 2.91 -43.97
C GLY A 27 43.64 3.46 -45.10
N ALA A 28 43.45 4.76 -45.10
CA ALA A 28 43.01 5.75 -46.06
C ALA A 28 42.66 5.34 -47.53
N GLU A 29 41.57 5.95 -48.08
CA GLU A 29 41.63 7.08 -49.01
C GLU A 29 40.25 7.39 -49.60
N THR A 30 39.91 8.66 -49.58
CA THR A 30 38.86 9.33 -50.42
C THR A 30 39.44 9.64 -51.80
N PRO A 31 38.69 9.78 -52.93
CA PRO A 31 38.19 11.09 -53.29
C PRO A 31 36.83 11.15 -54.00
N ALA A 32 36.19 12.31 -53.96
CA ALA A 32 35.18 12.86 -54.88
C ALA A 32 35.90 13.69 -55.97
N PRO A 33 35.24 14.40 -56.91
CA PRO A 33 33.87 14.41 -57.45
C PRO A 33 33.80 14.52 -59.03
N ALA A 34 32.59 14.61 -59.62
CA ALA A 34 32.23 15.36 -60.85
C ALA A 34 30.82 15.02 -61.33
N ASP A 35 29.91 15.86 -61.35
CA ASP A 35 29.35 16.95 -62.17
C ASP A 35 28.97 16.62 -63.61
N SER A 36 27.71 16.95 -63.95
CA SER A 36 27.05 17.37 -65.19
C SER A 36 25.65 16.75 -65.28
N GLY A 37 24.55 17.45 -65.32
CA GLY A 37 24.11 18.60 -66.09
C GLY A 37 23.16 18.15 -67.19
N ALA A 38 21.83 18.44 -67.05
CA ALA A 38 20.97 18.98 -68.09
C ALA A 38 19.46 18.80 -67.80
N LYS A 39 18.73 19.86 -67.90
CA LYS A 39 17.29 20.09 -67.94
C LYS A 39 16.90 20.26 -69.45
N PRO A 40 15.61 20.47 -69.83
CA PRO A 40 14.28 19.93 -69.44
C PRO A 40 13.46 19.47 -70.66
N ALA A 41 12.26 18.91 -70.45
CA ALA A 41 11.16 18.99 -71.43
C ALA A 41 9.80 18.89 -70.73
N GLU A 42 8.97 19.88 -70.99
CA GLU A 42 7.55 19.97 -70.63
C GLU A 42 6.69 18.98 -71.40
N SER A 43 5.60 18.50 -70.78
CA SER A 43 4.26 18.60 -71.37
C SER A 43 3.13 18.02 -70.53
N SER A 44 2.14 18.87 -70.35
CA SER A 44 0.66 18.67 -70.34
C SER A 44 -0.01 17.93 -69.21
N GLN A 45 -0.79 18.78 -68.51
CA GLN A 45 -1.89 18.50 -67.59
C GLN A 45 -2.93 17.51 -68.12
N SER A 46 -3.37 16.60 -67.21
CA SER A 46 -4.76 16.15 -67.19
C SER A 46 -5.21 16.14 -65.71
N THR A 47 -6.13 17.02 -65.40
CA THR A 47 -6.87 17.11 -64.14
C THR A 47 -7.79 15.92 -64.02
N GLN A 48 -7.47 15.01 -63.06
CA GLN A 48 -8.41 14.04 -62.53
C GLN A 48 -8.71 14.41 -61.10
N ALA A 49 -9.98 14.66 -60.78
CA ALA A 49 -10.46 15.01 -59.48
C ALA A 49 -10.18 13.86 -58.51
N SER A 50 -9.41 14.16 -57.45
CA SER A 50 -9.14 13.23 -56.35
C SER A 50 -10.39 13.13 -55.47
N GLN A 51 -10.99 11.96 -55.40
CA GLN A 51 -11.93 11.57 -54.36
C GLN A 51 -11.22 11.69 -52.98
N PRO A 52 -11.87 12.14 -51.89
CA PRO A 52 -11.28 12.11 -50.59
C PRO A 52 -11.03 10.66 -50.17
N ALA A 53 -9.80 10.37 -49.79
CA ALA A 53 -9.43 9.08 -49.20
C ALA A 53 -10.26 8.89 -47.93
N ALA A 54 -10.89 7.73 -47.79
CA ALA A 54 -11.50 7.28 -46.54
C ALA A 54 -10.43 7.32 -45.42
N PRO A 55 -10.80 7.62 -44.19
CA PRO A 55 -9.87 7.55 -43.04
C PRO A 55 -9.26 6.14 -43.05
N ALA A 56 -7.94 6.08 -43.00
CA ALA A 56 -7.22 4.81 -42.82
C ALA A 56 -7.74 4.18 -41.53
N ALA A 57 -8.15 2.92 -41.57
CA ALA A 57 -8.40 2.14 -40.38
C ALA A 57 -7.13 2.15 -39.52
N PRO A 58 -7.23 2.19 -38.18
CA PRO A 58 -6.05 2.10 -37.33
C PRO A 58 -5.26 0.86 -37.71
N GLU A 59 -3.97 1.01 -37.95
CA GLU A 59 -3.07 -0.12 -38.13
C GLU A 59 -3.20 -0.99 -36.88
N ALA A 60 -3.47 -2.28 -37.03
CA ALA A 60 -3.49 -3.21 -35.92
C ALA A 60 -2.08 -3.25 -35.33
N SER A 61 -1.89 -2.59 -34.21
CA SER A 61 -0.68 -2.73 -33.41
C SER A 61 -0.54 -4.20 -33.02
N GLY A 62 0.70 -4.73 -33.06
CA GLY A 62 0.98 -6.10 -32.60
C GLY A 62 0.56 -6.32 -31.14
N PRO A 63 0.70 -7.55 -30.61
CA PRO A 63 0.35 -7.84 -29.22
C PRO A 63 1.05 -6.86 -28.27
N LYS A 64 0.28 -6.27 -27.34
CA LYS A 64 0.79 -5.33 -26.32
C LYS A 64 1.28 -6.09 -25.10
N HIS A 65 2.51 -5.85 -24.71
CA HIS A 65 3.13 -6.43 -23.53
C HIS A 65 3.57 -5.33 -22.56
N LEU A 66 3.27 -5.50 -21.27
CA LEU A 66 3.66 -4.59 -20.20
C LEU A 66 4.67 -5.26 -19.27
N ASN A 67 5.81 -4.62 -19.04
CA ASN A 67 6.74 -4.97 -17.98
C ASN A 67 6.48 -4.08 -16.76
N ALA A 68 5.94 -4.64 -15.69
CA ALA A 68 5.64 -3.90 -14.47
C ALA A 68 6.46 -4.43 -13.29
N ALA A 69 6.67 -3.62 -12.26
CA ALA A 69 7.36 -4.06 -11.05
C ALA A 69 6.59 -3.71 -9.79
N ILE A 70 6.57 -4.66 -8.85
CA ILE A 70 6.11 -4.50 -7.47
C ILE A 70 7.26 -4.73 -6.49
N TYR A 71 7.11 -4.27 -5.27
CA TYR A 71 8.17 -4.33 -4.25
C TYR A 71 8.17 -5.62 -3.43
N TRP A 72 7.07 -6.39 -3.46
CA TRP A 72 6.89 -7.58 -2.63
C TRP A 72 5.79 -8.49 -3.19
N THR A 73 5.97 -9.80 -3.00
CA THR A 73 4.93 -10.83 -3.10
C THR A 73 4.90 -11.69 -1.85
N ALA A 74 3.77 -12.32 -1.60
CA ALA A 74 3.65 -13.40 -0.65
C ALA A 74 4.32 -14.70 -1.18
N ALA A 75 4.40 -15.71 -0.32
CA ALA A 75 4.94 -17.01 -0.66
C ALA A 75 4.04 -17.78 -1.65
N THR A 76 2.74 -17.52 -1.61
CA THR A 76 1.73 -18.03 -2.55
C THR A 76 0.86 -16.90 -3.07
N ILE A 77 -0.07 -17.19 -3.97
CA ILE A 77 -1.11 -16.26 -4.44
C ILE A 77 -2.53 -16.76 -4.14
N ASP A 78 -2.64 -17.73 -3.22
CA ASP A 78 -3.94 -18.21 -2.72
C ASP A 78 -4.56 -17.15 -1.79
N PRO A 79 -5.72 -16.55 -2.12
CA PRO A 79 -6.30 -15.48 -1.31
C PRO A 79 -6.70 -15.93 0.10
N ALA A 80 -6.92 -17.23 0.32
CA ALA A 80 -7.30 -17.77 1.63
C ALA A 80 -6.14 -17.92 2.62
N VAL A 81 -4.88 -17.81 2.17
CA VAL A 81 -3.69 -18.01 3.02
C VAL A 81 -3.19 -16.66 3.53
N ASP A 82 -3.02 -16.50 4.83
CA ASP A 82 -2.49 -15.32 5.52
C ASP A 82 -2.91 -13.98 4.86
N TYR A 83 -1.96 -13.30 4.20
CA TYR A 83 -2.15 -12.05 3.42
C TYR A 83 -1.85 -12.26 1.93
N ASP A 84 -1.79 -13.50 1.45
CA ASP A 84 -1.34 -13.84 0.09
C ASP A 84 -2.29 -13.31 -0.99
N GLY A 85 -3.58 -13.16 -0.67
CA GLY A 85 -4.57 -12.50 -1.51
C GLY A 85 -4.22 -11.07 -1.94
N TRP A 86 -3.36 -10.37 -1.19
CA TRP A 86 -2.88 -9.05 -1.62
C TRP A 86 -2.05 -9.12 -2.91
N THR A 87 -1.31 -10.21 -3.10
CA THR A 87 -0.53 -10.44 -4.33
C THR A 87 -1.44 -10.72 -5.52
N SER A 88 -2.41 -11.65 -5.39
CA SER A 88 -3.33 -11.99 -6.48
C SER A 88 -4.24 -10.82 -6.88
N CYS A 89 -4.67 -10.01 -5.90
CA CYS A 89 -5.46 -8.82 -6.16
C CYS A 89 -4.64 -7.72 -6.86
N ARG A 90 -3.39 -7.44 -6.42
CA ARG A 90 -2.48 -6.51 -7.12
C ARG A 90 -2.17 -6.93 -8.55
N ALA A 91 -2.04 -8.20 -8.78
CA ALA A 91 -1.82 -8.76 -10.10
C ALA A 91 -3.08 -8.74 -10.99
N GLY A 92 -4.23 -8.29 -10.47
CA GLY A 92 -5.50 -8.26 -11.19
C GLY A 92 -6.05 -9.65 -11.52
N ILE A 93 -5.72 -10.66 -10.70
CA ILE A 93 -6.17 -12.05 -10.89
C ILE A 93 -7.50 -12.27 -10.19
N THR A 94 -7.63 -11.80 -8.94
CA THR A 94 -8.81 -12.06 -8.10
C THR A 94 -9.54 -10.77 -7.73
N GLU A 95 -10.85 -10.88 -7.54
CA GLU A 95 -11.73 -9.80 -7.12
C GLU A 95 -12.56 -10.21 -5.91
N THR A 96 -13.01 -9.22 -5.14
CA THR A 96 -13.90 -9.38 -3.98
C THR A 96 -15.35 -9.05 -4.34
N LEU A 97 -16.30 -9.27 -3.43
CA LEU A 97 -17.72 -8.92 -3.66
C LEU A 97 -17.94 -7.41 -3.78
N VAL A 98 -17.21 -6.64 -2.99
CA VAL A 98 -17.22 -5.17 -2.96
C VAL A 98 -15.78 -4.68 -2.89
N TRP A 99 -15.50 -3.44 -3.25
CA TRP A 99 -14.16 -2.87 -3.20
C TRP A 99 -14.17 -1.43 -2.68
N VAL A 100 -13.02 -0.92 -2.31
CA VAL A 100 -12.83 0.47 -1.90
C VAL A 100 -12.07 1.21 -3.00
N ASN A 101 -12.69 2.27 -3.53
CA ASN A 101 -12.14 3.05 -4.64
C ASN A 101 -11.03 4.02 -4.20
N GLU A 102 -10.53 4.82 -5.15
CA GLU A 102 -9.50 5.84 -4.94
C GLU A 102 -9.91 6.98 -3.99
N ASN A 103 -11.20 7.11 -3.68
CA ASN A 103 -11.74 8.09 -2.73
C ASN A 103 -12.06 7.48 -1.35
N LEU A 104 -11.61 6.26 -1.08
CA LEU A 104 -11.94 5.48 0.13
C LEU A 104 -13.44 5.19 0.30
N GLU A 105 -14.19 5.17 -0.80
CA GLU A 105 -15.61 4.84 -0.80
C GLU A 105 -15.85 3.37 -1.14
N LEU A 106 -16.72 2.72 -0.39
CA LEU A 106 -17.17 1.36 -0.71
C LEU A 106 -18.01 1.36 -1.99
N LYS A 107 -17.68 0.47 -2.92
CA LYS A 107 -18.34 0.34 -4.22
C LYS A 107 -18.70 -1.11 -4.53
N PRO A 108 -19.77 -1.33 -5.32
CA PRO A 108 -20.09 -2.63 -5.91
C PRO A 108 -18.94 -3.17 -6.78
N LEU A 109 -18.71 -4.50 -6.71
CA LEU A 109 -17.78 -5.18 -7.61
C LEU A 109 -18.45 -6.46 -8.14
N LEU A 110 -18.14 -7.67 -7.62
CA LEU A 110 -18.85 -8.89 -8.01
C LEU A 110 -20.29 -8.93 -7.47
N ALA A 111 -20.57 -8.29 -6.33
CA ALA A 111 -21.93 -7.96 -5.93
C ALA A 111 -22.28 -6.58 -6.50
N ASP A 112 -23.36 -6.48 -7.26
CA ASP A 112 -23.83 -5.22 -7.86
C ASP A 112 -24.76 -4.41 -6.95
N SER A 113 -25.36 -5.06 -5.95
CA SER A 113 -26.24 -4.45 -4.96
C SER A 113 -26.36 -5.31 -3.71
N TRP A 114 -26.84 -4.70 -2.62
CA TRP A 114 -27.11 -5.39 -1.37
C TRP A 114 -28.23 -4.74 -0.59
N THR A 115 -28.86 -5.51 0.30
CA THR A 115 -29.82 -5.04 1.30
C THR A 115 -29.48 -5.62 2.67
N GLN A 116 -29.91 -4.95 3.72
CA GLN A 116 -29.73 -5.37 5.11
C GLN A 116 -31.11 -5.51 5.77
N PRO A 117 -31.76 -6.70 5.72
CA PRO A 117 -33.07 -6.92 6.29
C PRO A 117 -33.13 -6.72 7.82
N ASP A 118 -32.05 -7.02 8.51
CA ASP A 118 -31.86 -6.82 9.93
C ASP A 118 -30.37 -6.56 10.24
N PRO A 119 -30.01 -6.14 11.46
CA PRO A 119 -28.63 -5.73 11.79
C PRO A 119 -27.54 -6.79 11.60
N SER A 120 -27.89 -8.07 11.49
CA SER A 120 -26.94 -9.18 11.34
C SER A 120 -27.12 -9.96 10.04
N THR A 121 -27.98 -9.51 9.12
CA THR A 121 -28.25 -10.21 7.85
C THR A 121 -28.03 -9.30 6.67
N TRP A 122 -27.21 -9.75 5.73
CA TRP A 122 -26.89 -9.07 4.49
C TRP A 122 -27.27 -9.94 3.30
N VAL A 123 -28.07 -9.41 2.38
CA VAL A 123 -28.45 -10.08 1.12
C VAL A 123 -27.77 -9.33 -0.01
N MET A 124 -26.78 -9.97 -0.64
CA MET A 124 -26.00 -9.42 -1.75
C MET A 124 -26.46 -10.06 -3.05
N HIS A 125 -26.72 -9.25 -4.09
CA HIS A 125 -27.01 -9.74 -5.41
C HIS A 125 -25.71 -9.86 -6.21
N ILE A 126 -25.36 -11.08 -6.63
CA ILE A 126 -24.16 -11.35 -7.44
C ILE A 126 -24.44 -10.97 -8.89
N ARG A 127 -23.55 -10.22 -9.48
CA ARG A 127 -23.64 -9.68 -10.85
C ARG A 127 -23.82 -10.81 -11.86
N GLU A 128 -24.84 -10.69 -12.70
CA GLU A 128 -25.10 -11.63 -13.80
C GLU A 128 -24.03 -11.50 -14.90
N GLY A 129 -23.73 -12.63 -15.57
CA GLY A 129 -22.83 -12.68 -16.72
C GLY A 129 -21.34 -12.63 -16.39
N VAL A 130 -20.95 -12.62 -15.12
CA VAL A 130 -19.56 -12.76 -14.69
C VAL A 130 -19.13 -14.22 -14.82
N THR A 131 -17.91 -14.42 -15.33
CA THR A 131 -17.29 -15.76 -15.42
C THR A 131 -15.92 -15.77 -14.76
N PHE A 132 -15.55 -16.90 -14.20
CA PHE A 132 -14.19 -17.20 -13.81
C PHE A 132 -13.27 -17.33 -15.03
N HIS A 133 -11.96 -17.30 -14.82
CA HIS A 133 -10.95 -17.42 -15.88
C HIS A 133 -11.06 -18.71 -16.73
N ASN A 134 -11.66 -19.77 -16.19
CA ASN A 134 -11.95 -21.02 -16.89
C ASN A 134 -13.29 -21.03 -17.66
N GLY A 135 -14.07 -19.93 -17.59
CA GLY A 135 -15.37 -19.77 -18.25
C GLY A 135 -16.57 -20.26 -17.44
N ASN A 136 -16.35 -20.81 -16.24
CA ASN A 136 -17.46 -21.16 -15.34
C ASN A 136 -18.18 -19.91 -14.84
N ALA A 137 -19.50 -19.97 -14.67
CA ALA A 137 -20.29 -18.84 -14.20
C ALA A 137 -20.02 -18.52 -12.73
N VAL A 138 -20.04 -17.24 -12.39
CA VAL A 138 -20.00 -16.74 -11.01
C VAL A 138 -21.44 -16.51 -10.57
N ASP A 139 -21.91 -17.29 -9.60
CA ASP A 139 -23.20 -17.16 -8.96
C ASP A 139 -23.05 -17.16 -7.42
N ALA A 140 -24.16 -17.03 -6.69
CA ALA A 140 -24.10 -17.03 -5.23
C ALA A 140 -23.56 -18.35 -4.65
N ALA A 141 -23.78 -19.49 -5.32
CA ALA A 141 -23.26 -20.78 -4.87
C ALA A 141 -21.72 -20.86 -5.01
N ALA A 142 -21.16 -20.34 -6.09
CA ALA A 142 -19.72 -20.24 -6.30
C ALA A 142 -19.08 -19.28 -5.29
N CYS A 143 -19.69 -18.10 -5.05
CA CYS A 143 -19.23 -17.15 -4.04
C CYS A 143 -19.25 -17.75 -2.64
N LYS A 144 -20.35 -18.43 -2.27
CA LYS A 144 -20.47 -19.16 -1.00
C LYS A 144 -19.34 -20.17 -0.83
N ALA A 145 -19.11 -21.04 -1.83
CA ALA A 145 -18.08 -22.07 -1.76
C ALA A 145 -16.66 -21.47 -1.59
N SER A 146 -16.38 -20.36 -2.29
CA SER A 146 -15.10 -19.64 -2.14
C SER A 146 -14.93 -19.06 -0.73
N LEU A 147 -15.94 -18.37 -0.20
CA LEU A 147 -15.89 -17.78 1.14
C LEU A 147 -15.82 -18.86 2.24
N GLU A 148 -16.58 -19.94 2.13
CA GLU A 148 -16.53 -21.05 3.09
C GLU A 148 -15.15 -21.71 3.13
N ARG A 149 -14.52 -21.92 1.94
CA ARG A 149 -13.13 -22.40 1.87
C ARG A 149 -12.18 -21.44 2.60
N THR A 150 -12.34 -20.13 2.38
CA THR A 150 -11.52 -19.12 3.05
C THR A 150 -11.68 -19.17 4.57
N MET A 151 -12.92 -19.32 5.06
CA MET A 151 -13.21 -19.45 6.50
C MET A 151 -12.63 -20.74 7.10
N GLU A 152 -12.57 -21.82 6.34
CA GLU A 152 -11.97 -23.09 6.78
C GLU A 152 -10.44 -23.00 6.90
N ILE A 153 -9.78 -22.34 5.94
CA ILE A 153 -8.31 -22.23 5.88
C ILE A 153 -7.79 -21.16 6.84
N ASN A 154 -8.48 -20.02 6.95
CA ASN A 154 -8.02 -18.85 7.67
C ASN A 154 -9.04 -18.38 8.72
N SER A 155 -8.75 -18.66 9.98
CA SER A 155 -9.62 -18.27 11.09
C SER A 155 -9.84 -16.74 11.18
N ARG A 156 -8.92 -15.93 10.62
CA ARG A 156 -9.06 -14.47 10.55
C ARG A 156 -10.27 -14.07 9.70
N ALA A 157 -10.62 -14.86 8.67
CA ALA A 157 -11.80 -14.58 7.85
C ALA A 157 -13.10 -14.60 8.66
N VAL A 158 -13.22 -15.52 9.63
CA VAL A 158 -14.38 -15.57 10.53
C VAL A 158 -14.38 -14.40 11.50
N THR A 159 -13.24 -14.14 12.15
CA THR A 159 -13.17 -13.15 13.22
C THR A 159 -13.24 -11.70 12.73
N THR A 160 -12.67 -11.40 11.54
CA THR A 160 -12.64 -10.03 10.99
C THR A 160 -14.00 -9.59 10.45
N ALA A 161 -14.69 -10.41 9.65
CA ALA A 161 -16.00 -10.09 9.09
C ALA A 161 -17.15 -10.65 9.95
N LYS A 162 -16.86 -11.38 11.04
CA LYS A 162 -17.82 -11.96 11.96
C LYS A 162 -18.88 -12.85 11.28
N ILE A 163 -18.50 -13.53 10.20
CA ILE A 163 -19.40 -14.40 9.44
C ILE A 163 -19.77 -15.62 10.27
N GLU A 164 -21.08 -15.84 10.46
CA GLU A 164 -21.64 -17.01 11.13
C GLU A 164 -22.09 -18.08 10.12
N SER A 165 -22.82 -17.66 9.08
CA SER A 165 -23.30 -18.57 8.04
C SER A 165 -23.52 -17.87 6.71
N ILE A 166 -23.52 -18.66 5.63
CA ILE A 166 -23.71 -18.18 4.26
C ILE A 166 -24.75 -19.06 3.57
N GLU A 167 -25.74 -18.46 2.94
CA GLU A 167 -26.74 -19.13 2.12
C GLU A 167 -26.69 -18.61 0.68
N ALA A 168 -27.07 -19.44 -0.30
CA ALA A 168 -27.08 -19.08 -1.71
C ALA A 168 -28.38 -19.54 -2.36
N ASP A 169 -29.03 -18.62 -3.10
CA ASP A 169 -30.23 -18.89 -3.91
C ASP A 169 -30.14 -18.11 -5.23
N GLY A 170 -29.82 -18.81 -6.33
CA GLY A 170 -29.58 -18.21 -7.63
C GLY A 170 -28.42 -17.20 -7.59
N GLN A 171 -28.72 -15.92 -7.76
CA GLN A 171 -27.75 -14.82 -7.66
C GLN A 171 -27.77 -14.14 -6.27
N ASN A 172 -28.62 -14.56 -5.35
CA ASN A 172 -28.67 -13.96 -4.03
C ASN A 172 -27.77 -14.73 -3.05
N LEU A 173 -26.79 -14.04 -2.50
CA LEU A 173 -25.89 -14.50 -1.44
C LEU A 173 -26.35 -13.86 -0.14
N THR A 174 -26.84 -14.67 0.80
CA THR A 174 -27.22 -14.19 2.12
C THR A 174 -26.12 -14.55 3.12
N ILE A 175 -25.62 -13.54 3.83
CA ILE A 175 -24.57 -13.70 4.84
C ILE A 175 -25.13 -13.24 6.19
N HIS A 176 -25.00 -14.11 7.20
CA HIS A 176 -25.34 -13.81 8.58
C HIS A 176 -24.07 -13.55 9.37
N THR A 177 -24.05 -12.46 10.13
CA THR A 177 -22.98 -12.15 11.07
C THR A 177 -23.36 -12.59 12.49
N SER A 178 -22.40 -13.02 13.30
CA SER A 178 -22.63 -13.48 14.68
C SER A 178 -23.15 -12.39 15.62
N GLU A 179 -23.03 -11.13 15.22
CA GLU A 179 -23.55 -9.95 15.91
C GLU A 179 -23.78 -8.82 14.91
N PRO A 180 -24.56 -7.77 15.25
CA PRO A 180 -24.65 -6.57 14.44
C PRO A 180 -23.25 -5.98 14.17
N PHE A 181 -22.89 -5.76 12.90
CA PHE A 181 -21.56 -5.33 12.54
C PHE A 181 -21.55 -4.35 11.36
N GLY A 182 -21.45 -3.04 11.65
CA GLY A 182 -21.51 -1.97 10.67
C GLY A 182 -20.34 -1.94 9.66
N ALA A 183 -19.18 -2.48 10.04
CA ALA A 183 -18.00 -2.56 9.14
C ALA A 183 -18.03 -3.78 8.20
N PHE A 184 -19.06 -4.63 8.25
CA PHE A 184 -19.11 -5.92 7.54
C PHE A 184 -18.76 -5.80 6.04
N LEU A 185 -19.43 -4.91 5.31
CA LEU A 185 -19.20 -4.74 3.87
C LEU A 185 -17.77 -4.27 3.58
N PHE A 186 -17.24 -3.38 4.40
CA PHE A 186 -15.86 -2.92 4.27
C PHE A 186 -14.86 -4.07 4.49
N CYS A 187 -15.12 -4.97 5.44
CA CYS A 187 -14.28 -6.14 5.65
C CYS A 187 -14.25 -7.03 4.40
N LEU A 188 -15.37 -7.20 3.69
CA LEU A 188 -15.44 -7.98 2.46
C LEU A 188 -14.64 -7.37 1.28
N SER A 189 -14.14 -6.15 1.39
CA SER A 189 -13.23 -5.55 0.39
C SER A 189 -11.77 -5.99 0.57
N GLU A 190 -11.42 -6.65 1.68
CA GLU A 190 -10.07 -7.18 1.89
C GLU A 190 -9.81 -8.34 0.93
N PRO A 191 -8.64 -8.41 0.27
CA PRO A 191 -8.30 -9.49 -0.65
C PRO A 191 -8.38 -10.91 -0.08
N LEU A 192 -8.42 -11.07 1.24
CA LEU A 192 -8.73 -12.33 1.92
C LEU A 192 -10.08 -12.93 1.46
N TYR A 193 -11.06 -12.07 1.16
CA TYR A 193 -12.41 -12.47 0.72
C TYR A 193 -12.55 -12.50 -0.80
N SER A 194 -11.44 -12.60 -1.53
CA SER A 194 -11.47 -12.75 -3.00
C SER A 194 -12.18 -14.04 -3.41
N ILE A 195 -12.92 -13.95 -4.50
CA ILE A 195 -13.71 -15.06 -5.04
C ILE A 195 -12.88 -15.82 -6.08
N ILE A 196 -12.72 -17.13 -5.89
CA ILE A 196 -12.06 -18.05 -6.81
C ILE A 196 -12.95 -19.26 -7.11
N ASP A 197 -12.75 -19.92 -8.24
CA ASP A 197 -13.40 -21.20 -8.52
C ASP A 197 -12.71 -22.34 -7.76
N VAL A 198 -13.30 -22.74 -6.64
CA VAL A 198 -12.79 -23.81 -5.78
C VAL A 198 -12.96 -25.21 -6.38
N ASN A 199 -13.72 -25.36 -7.48
CA ASN A 199 -13.92 -26.62 -8.18
C ASN A 199 -12.91 -26.84 -9.31
N ASP A 200 -12.11 -25.82 -9.66
CA ASP A 200 -11.05 -25.96 -10.65
C ASP A 200 -9.89 -26.80 -10.09
N PRO A 201 -9.31 -27.71 -10.90
CA PRO A 201 -8.18 -28.53 -10.43
C PRO A 201 -6.84 -27.79 -10.30
N ALA A 202 -6.76 -26.52 -10.71
CA ALA A 202 -5.54 -25.72 -10.56
C ALA A 202 -5.23 -25.51 -9.08
N ASP A 203 -3.94 -25.47 -8.73
CA ASP A 203 -3.49 -25.17 -7.37
C ASP A 203 -3.61 -23.68 -7.08
N PRO A 204 -4.50 -23.23 -6.19
CA PRO A 204 -4.67 -21.81 -5.86
C PRO A 204 -3.39 -21.15 -5.35
N ALA A 205 -2.45 -21.92 -4.77
CA ALA A 205 -1.18 -21.39 -4.28
C ALA A 205 -0.32 -20.75 -5.40
N THR A 206 -0.49 -21.21 -6.64
CA THR A 206 0.31 -20.77 -7.78
C THR A 206 -0.52 -20.30 -8.98
N ASN A 207 -1.80 -20.67 -9.03
CA ASN A 207 -2.70 -20.31 -10.13
C ASN A 207 -4.16 -20.30 -9.69
N PRO A 208 -4.59 -19.32 -8.84
CA PRO A 208 -5.99 -19.18 -8.47
C PRO A 208 -6.82 -18.81 -9.70
N VAL A 209 -7.92 -19.51 -9.90
CA VAL A 209 -8.88 -19.24 -10.98
C VAL A 209 -9.86 -18.19 -10.50
N GLY A 210 -9.51 -16.92 -10.70
CA GLY A 210 -10.27 -15.75 -10.26
C GLY A 210 -11.20 -15.20 -11.34
N THR A 211 -11.61 -13.95 -11.16
CA THR A 211 -12.54 -13.21 -12.01
C THR A 211 -11.94 -11.94 -12.60
N GLY A 212 -10.70 -11.59 -12.21
CA GLY A 212 -10.07 -10.32 -12.55
C GLY A 212 -9.68 -10.18 -14.03
N PRO A 213 -9.16 -9.00 -14.44
CA PRO A 213 -8.80 -8.70 -15.82
C PRO A 213 -7.62 -9.52 -16.37
N PHE A 214 -6.85 -10.19 -15.51
CA PHE A 214 -5.70 -10.99 -15.90
C PHE A 214 -5.75 -12.40 -15.32
N LYS A 215 -5.29 -13.39 -16.12
CA LYS A 215 -5.09 -14.77 -15.70
C LYS A 215 -3.63 -15.00 -15.38
N CYS A 216 -3.34 -15.79 -14.35
CA CYS A 216 -1.99 -16.24 -14.05
C CYS A 216 -1.55 -17.32 -15.04
N LEU A 217 -0.40 -17.11 -15.69
CA LEU A 217 0.28 -18.12 -16.52
C LEU A 217 1.36 -18.85 -15.72
N SER A 218 2.10 -18.12 -14.88
CA SER A 218 3.09 -18.69 -13.98
C SER A 218 3.35 -17.75 -12.81
N PHE A 219 3.63 -18.32 -11.65
CA PHE A 219 4.01 -17.61 -10.43
C PHE A 219 5.31 -18.17 -9.86
N LYS A 220 6.24 -17.28 -9.58
CA LYS A 220 7.47 -17.54 -8.83
C LYS A 220 7.59 -16.49 -7.73
N ALA A 221 7.41 -16.92 -6.51
CA ALA A 221 7.49 -16.03 -5.35
C ALA A 221 8.80 -15.24 -5.33
N GLU A 222 8.71 -13.96 -4.97
CA GLU A 222 9.85 -13.04 -4.89
C GLU A 222 10.62 -12.81 -6.22
N GLU A 223 10.08 -13.30 -7.36
CA GLU A 223 10.75 -13.20 -8.67
C GLU A 223 9.83 -12.59 -9.72
N LEU A 224 8.76 -13.30 -10.12
CA LEU A 224 7.99 -12.96 -11.33
C LEU A 224 6.59 -13.59 -11.32
N ILE A 225 5.59 -12.82 -11.79
CA ILE A 225 4.28 -13.32 -12.17
C ILE A 225 4.05 -13.04 -13.66
N GLU A 226 3.84 -14.09 -14.46
CA GLU A 226 3.45 -13.94 -15.86
C GLU A 226 1.93 -14.00 -15.98
N LEU A 227 1.36 -13.05 -16.70
CA LEU A 227 -0.08 -12.87 -16.83
C LEU A 227 -0.50 -12.73 -18.28
N GLU A 228 -1.73 -13.17 -18.60
CA GLU A 228 -2.42 -12.86 -19.86
C GLU A 228 -3.76 -12.15 -19.58
N ALA A 229 -4.18 -11.27 -20.48
CA ALA A 229 -5.47 -10.61 -20.34
C ALA A 229 -6.63 -11.61 -20.44
N TYR A 230 -7.59 -11.51 -19.54
CA TYR A 230 -8.86 -12.21 -19.65
C TYR A 230 -9.77 -11.47 -20.63
N LYS A 231 -9.90 -12.00 -21.84
CA LYS A 231 -10.63 -11.31 -22.93
C LYS A 231 -12.14 -11.20 -22.68
N ASP A 232 -12.69 -12.11 -21.87
CA ASP A 232 -14.09 -12.13 -21.49
C ASP A 232 -14.35 -11.44 -20.13
N TYR A 233 -13.41 -10.59 -19.68
CA TYR A 233 -13.54 -9.86 -18.43
C TYR A 233 -14.82 -9.00 -18.43
N TRP A 234 -15.65 -9.19 -17.42
CA TRP A 234 -16.98 -8.62 -17.31
C TRP A 234 -17.03 -7.08 -17.37
N ASN A 235 -15.98 -6.42 -16.87
CA ASN A 235 -15.86 -4.94 -16.84
C ASN A 235 -15.02 -4.41 -18.03
N GLY A 236 -14.94 -5.15 -19.14
CA GLY A 236 -14.19 -4.78 -20.34
C GLY A 236 -12.77 -5.31 -20.33
N ALA A 237 -12.39 -5.97 -21.43
CA ALA A 237 -11.06 -6.55 -21.60
C ALA A 237 -9.96 -5.49 -21.51
N SER A 238 -8.83 -5.86 -20.89
CA SER A 238 -7.63 -5.02 -20.89
C SER A 238 -7.14 -4.79 -22.33
N PRO A 239 -6.68 -3.57 -22.68
CA PRO A 239 -6.00 -3.30 -23.94
C PRO A 239 -4.60 -3.96 -24.04
N ILE A 240 -4.03 -4.38 -22.91
CA ILE A 240 -2.76 -5.12 -22.82
C ILE A 240 -3.05 -6.61 -23.01
N ASP A 241 -2.21 -7.33 -23.78
CA ASP A 241 -2.39 -8.77 -23.99
C ASP A 241 -1.69 -9.60 -22.94
N THR A 242 -0.48 -9.21 -22.52
CA THR A 242 0.33 -9.93 -21.53
C THR A 242 1.08 -8.98 -20.61
N VAL A 243 1.37 -9.44 -19.38
CA VAL A 243 2.13 -8.69 -18.39
C VAL A 243 3.19 -9.57 -17.76
N SER A 244 4.45 -9.09 -17.71
CA SER A 244 5.49 -9.61 -16.83
C SER A 244 5.56 -8.72 -15.58
N LEU A 245 5.08 -9.23 -14.44
CA LEU A 245 5.08 -8.52 -13.17
C LEU A 245 6.27 -8.95 -12.33
N TYR A 246 7.35 -8.18 -12.39
CA TYR A 246 8.60 -8.44 -11.68
C TYR A 246 8.49 -8.08 -10.21
N VAL A 247 9.15 -8.87 -9.36
CA VAL A 247 9.32 -8.53 -7.93
C VAL A 247 10.73 -7.99 -7.72
N ILE A 248 10.84 -6.70 -7.47
CA ILE A 248 12.11 -6.03 -7.22
C ILE A 248 11.99 -5.31 -5.87
N SER A 249 12.57 -5.86 -4.82
CA SER A 249 12.39 -5.39 -3.44
C SER A 249 13.08 -4.06 -3.13
N ASP A 250 14.22 -3.78 -3.79
CA ASP A 250 14.99 -2.55 -3.59
C ASP A 250 14.46 -1.41 -4.45
N ASP A 251 14.16 -0.27 -3.83
CA ASP A 251 13.51 0.89 -4.46
C ASP A 251 14.38 1.50 -5.57
N SER A 252 15.70 1.65 -5.32
CA SER A 252 16.64 2.22 -6.29
C SER A 252 16.87 1.27 -7.46
N THR A 253 16.87 -0.04 -7.22
CA THR A 253 16.93 -1.05 -8.29
C THR A 253 15.72 -0.97 -9.21
N ARG A 254 14.50 -0.72 -8.66
CA ARG A 254 13.31 -0.48 -9.49
C ARG A 254 13.45 0.78 -10.33
N ALA A 255 14.00 1.87 -9.77
CA ALA A 255 14.26 3.10 -10.50
C ALA A 255 15.24 2.87 -11.68
N VAL A 256 16.32 2.15 -11.43
CA VAL A 256 17.32 1.80 -12.48
C VAL A 256 16.68 0.93 -13.56
N ALA A 257 15.85 -0.05 -13.19
CA ALA A 257 15.15 -0.90 -14.15
C ALA A 257 14.18 -0.10 -15.05
N LEU A 258 13.48 0.90 -14.47
CA LEU A 258 12.62 1.81 -15.22
C LEU A 258 13.42 2.68 -16.20
N GLN A 259 14.52 3.28 -15.74
CA GLN A 259 15.41 4.10 -16.59
C GLN A 259 16.08 3.30 -17.71
N ALA A 260 16.41 2.03 -17.45
CA ALA A 260 16.97 1.13 -18.45
C ALA A 260 15.92 0.57 -19.43
N GLY A 261 14.64 0.88 -19.27
CA GLY A 261 13.54 0.32 -20.08
C GLY A 261 13.33 -1.18 -19.86
N GLN A 262 13.79 -1.74 -18.75
CA GLN A 262 13.54 -3.12 -18.37
C GLN A 262 12.13 -3.31 -17.79
N ILE A 263 11.59 -2.26 -17.18
CA ILE A 263 10.18 -2.18 -16.78
C ILE A 263 9.57 -0.90 -17.37
N ASP A 264 8.28 -0.92 -17.61
CA ASP A 264 7.49 0.22 -18.12
C ASP A 264 6.85 1.02 -16.99
N MET A 265 6.55 0.37 -15.86
CA MET A 265 6.03 1.02 -14.65
C MET A 265 6.43 0.24 -13.38
N GLY A 266 6.50 0.96 -12.26
CA GLY A 266 6.85 0.36 -10.97
C GLY A 266 6.21 1.08 -9.79
N GLN A 267 5.81 0.29 -8.77
CA GLN A 267 5.38 0.81 -7.48
C GLN A 267 6.59 1.22 -6.63
N ARG A 268 6.41 2.20 -5.73
CA ARG A 268 7.37 2.57 -4.68
C ARG A 268 8.79 2.77 -5.22
N ILE A 269 8.92 3.61 -6.26
CA ILE A 269 10.22 4.15 -6.67
C ILE A 269 10.75 5.03 -5.53
N GLY A 270 12.05 4.97 -5.27
CA GLY A 270 12.66 5.71 -4.16
C GLY A 270 12.50 7.23 -4.27
N ALA A 271 12.44 7.92 -3.12
CA ALA A 271 12.24 9.37 -3.04
C ALA A 271 13.23 10.18 -3.89
N ALA A 272 14.52 9.85 -3.77
CA ALA A 272 15.58 10.55 -4.50
C ALA A 272 15.49 10.33 -6.01
N ASP A 273 15.03 9.14 -6.42
CA ASP A 273 14.86 8.80 -7.82
C ASP A 273 13.63 9.49 -8.42
N ILE A 274 12.52 9.56 -7.67
CA ILE A 274 11.32 10.32 -8.07
C ILE A 274 11.68 11.80 -8.24
N GLU A 275 12.39 12.41 -7.27
CA GLU A 275 12.81 13.82 -7.34
C GLU A 275 13.65 14.09 -8.59
N THR A 276 14.47 13.14 -8.99
CA THR A 276 15.31 13.24 -10.19
C THR A 276 14.49 13.11 -11.47
N LEU A 277 13.54 12.16 -11.52
CA LEU A 277 12.85 11.75 -12.73
C LEU A 277 11.52 12.48 -12.96
N LYS A 278 10.89 13.04 -11.92
CA LYS A 278 9.56 13.70 -12.03
C LYS A 278 9.51 14.89 -12.98
N ASN A 279 10.67 15.50 -13.29
CA ASN A 279 10.77 16.62 -14.22
C ASN A 279 11.23 16.17 -15.62
N ASP A 280 11.49 14.89 -15.83
CA ASP A 280 11.83 14.33 -17.13
C ASP A 280 10.53 13.97 -17.86
N SER A 281 10.34 14.48 -19.07
CA SER A 281 9.13 14.27 -19.88
C SER A 281 8.93 12.81 -20.32
N ASP A 282 9.95 11.97 -20.18
CA ASP A 282 9.86 10.55 -20.52
C ASP A 282 9.17 9.72 -19.44
N TYR A 283 8.89 10.32 -18.28
CA TYR A 283 8.25 9.64 -17.14
C TYR A 283 7.03 10.42 -16.64
N ALA A 284 6.10 9.67 -16.02
CA ALA A 284 4.97 10.20 -15.27
C ALA A 284 4.95 9.63 -13.86
N VAL A 285 4.64 10.47 -12.88
CA VAL A 285 4.42 10.06 -11.48
C VAL A 285 2.92 10.13 -11.20
N TYR A 286 2.37 9.02 -10.76
CA TYR A 286 0.99 8.90 -10.29
C TYR A 286 1.03 8.72 -8.78
N GLU A 287 0.18 9.46 -8.07
CA GLU A 287 0.22 9.55 -6.61
C GLU A 287 -1.18 9.49 -6.01
N ALA A 288 -1.32 8.84 -4.85
CA ALA A 288 -2.48 8.92 -3.99
C ALA A 288 -2.03 9.04 -2.53
N SER A 289 -2.76 9.83 -1.74
CA SER A 289 -2.54 9.88 -0.29
C SER A 289 -2.88 8.52 0.31
N GLY A 290 -1.86 7.83 0.83
CA GLY A 290 -2.00 6.49 1.38
C GLY A 290 -2.54 6.49 2.80
N THR A 291 -3.02 5.33 3.22
CA THR A 291 -3.57 5.11 4.57
C THR A 291 -2.56 4.53 5.57
N ARG A 292 -1.27 4.44 5.18
CA ARG A 292 -0.20 3.99 6.08
C ARG A 292 0.38 5.14 6.87
N LEU A 293 0.32 5.03 8.20
CA LEU A 293 0.89 6.00 9.13
C LEU A 293 2.23 5.52 9.67
N GLN A 294 3.18 6.44 9.75
CA GLN A 294 4.38 6.28 10.55
C GLN A 294 4.15 6.97 11.90
N VAL A 295 4.17 6.19 12.96
CA VAL A 295 3.89 6.67 14.31
C VAL A 295 5.02 6.34 15.28
N LEU A 296 5.13 7.10 16.36
CA LEU A 296 5.85 6.69 17.56
C LEU A 296 4.84 6.15 18.56
N ALA A 297 4.85 4.85 18.78
CA ALA A 297 4.06 4.21 19.82
C ALA A 297 4.70 4.53 21.18
N LEU A 298 3.93 5.15 22.07
CA LEU A 298 4.38 5.58 23.40
C LEU A 298 3.84 4.60 24.43
N ASN A 299 4.71 4.00 25.23
CA ASN A 299 4.29 3.06 26.28
C ASN A 299 3.75 3.81 27.50
N HIS A 300 2.43 3.81 27.69
CA HIS A 300 1.74 4.53 28.76
C HIS A 300 2.00 3.95 30.15
N THR A 301 2.56 2.74 30.26
CA THR A 301 2.95 2.15 31.56
C THR A 301 4.31 2.63 32.04
N ASN A 302 5.11 3.27 31.15
CA ASN A 302 6.38 3.86 31.53
C ASN A 302 6.18 5.00 32.56
N GLN A 303 7.08 5.08 33.54
CA GLN A 303 6.99 6.02 34.66
C GLN A 303 6.85 7.53 34.26
N PHE A 304 7.35 7.91 33.07
CA PHE A 304 7.28 9.28 32.57
C PHE A 304 6.21 9.43 31.47
N LEU A 305 6.09 8.43 30.58
CA LEU A 305 5.09 8.45 29.52
C LEU A 305 3.65 8.23 30.03
N SER A 306 3.47 7.81 31.29
CA SER A 306 2.15 7.81 31.94
C SER A 306 1.58 9.24 32.12
N ASP A 307 2.45 10.26 32.17
CA ASP A 307 2.02 11.68 32.23
C ASP A 307 1.71 12.19 30.82
N VAL A 308 0.47 12.60 30.57
CA VAL A 308 0.02 13.15 29.28
C VAL A 308 0.83 14.37 28.84
N ASN A 309 1.34 15.18 29.79
CA ASN A 309 2.14 16.35 29.45
C ASN A 309 3.49 15.96 28.83
N VAL A 310 4.10 14.85 29.27
CA VAL A 310 5.32 14.33 28.65
C VAL A 310 5.04 13.85 27.22
N ARG A 311 3.92 13.16 27.00
CA ARG A 311 3.52 12.71 25.66
C ARG A 311 3.21 13.88 24.73
N LYS A 312 2.46 14.90 25.24
CA LYS A 312 2.19 16.14 24.49
C LYS A 312 3.47 16.90 24.15
N ALA A 313 4.43 16.95 25.05
CA ALA A 313 5.71 17.60 24.79
C ALA A 313 6.48 16.89 23.66
N LEU A 314 6.45 15.55 23.60
CA LEU A 314 6.99 14.79 22.48
C LEU A 314 6.28 15.12 21.16
N ALA A 315 4.95 15.25 21.15
CA ALA A 315 4.21 15.61 19.95
C ALA A 315 4.50 17.07 19.52
N TYR A 316 4.44 18.03 20.44
CA TYR A 316 4.68 19.45 20.16
C TYR A 316 6.11 19.78 19.74
N CYS A 317 7.12 18.99 20.14
CA CYS A 317 8.49 19.26 19.72
C CYS A 317 8.79 18.83 18.27
N ILE A 318 7.92 18.06 17.63
CA ILE A 318 8.10 17.58 16.25
C ILE A 318 7.70 18.67 15.24
N ASN A 319 8.65 19.07 14.40
CA ASN A 319 8.36 19.90 13.24
C ASN A 319 7.92 18.98 12.07
N TYR A 320 6.61 18.83 11.91
CA TYR A 320 6.00 17.90 10.94
C TYR A 320 6.33 18.26 9.48
N ASP A 321 6.42 19.56 9.15
CA ASP A 321 6.82 20.00 7.81
C ASP A 321 8.27 19.63 7.51
N ALA A 322 9.16 19.77 8.48
CA ALA A 322 10.55 19.33 8.34
C ALA A 322 10.64 17.81 8.21
N MET A 323 9.78 17.05 8.89
CA MET A 323 9.71 15.59 8.74
C MET A 323 9.31 15.19 7.30
N VAL A 324 8.29 15.84 6.73
CA VAL A 324 7.90 15.62 5.32
C VAL A 324 9.02 16.01 4.37
N ALA A 325 9.70 17.14 4.61
CA ALA A 325 10.83 17.58 3.77
C ALA A 325 11.99 16.56 3.77
N ILE A 326 12.30 15.92 4.90
CA ILE A 326 13.33 14.87 5.00
C ILE A 326 12.98 13.66 4.11
N THR A 327 11.69 13.37 3.92
CA THR A 327 11.23 12.27 3.06
C THR A 327 11.16 12.66 1.58
N GLY A 328 11.69 13.81 1.18
CA GLY A 328 11.65 14.30 -0.20
C GLY A 328 10.25 14.70 -0.66
N GLY A 329 9.32 14.96 0.27
CA GLY A 329 7.93 15.33 -0.05
C GLY A 329 7.05 14.17 -0.53
N LEU A 330 7.54 12.92 -0.43
CA LEU A 330 6.76 11.74 -0.80
C LEU A 330 5.71 11.34 0.24
N TYR A 331 5.71 12.00 1.39
CA TYR A 331 4.79 11.73 2.48
C TYR A 331 4.05 13.01 2.84
N ALA A 332 2.87 12.86 3.42
CA ALA A 332 2.08 13.98 3.94
C ALA A 332 2.19 14.06 5.47
N VAL A 333 1.96 15.25 6.03
CA VAL A 333 1.81 15.42 7.47
C VAL A 333 0.69 14.51 7.97
N ALA A 334 0.93 13.76 9.05
CA ALA A 334 -0.11 12.99 9.71
C ALA A 334 -0.76 13.81 10.84
N GLY A 335 -0.24 13.82 12.05
CA GLY A 335 -0.77 14.59 13.17
C GLY A 335 -2.08 14.07 13.78
N ALA A 336 -2.68 13.02 13.21
CA ALA A 336 -3.92 12.37 13.63
C ALA A 336 -3.92 10.87 13.33
N PRO A 337 -4.84 10.07 13.92
CA PRO A 337 -4.98 8.64 13.68
C PRO A 337 -5.28 8.25 12.24
N TYR A 338 -5.95 9.11 11.48
CA TYR A 338 -6.25 8.88 10.06
C TYR A 338 -5.67 9.99 9.19
N PRO A 339 -5.31 9.69 7.91
CA PRO A 339 -4.74 10.66 6.99
C PRO A 339 -5.78 11.70 6.54
N ALA A 340 -5.31 12.82 5.99
CA ALA A 340 -6.16 13.90 5.49
C ALA A 340 -7.13 13.46 4.38
N SER A 341 -6.80 12.39 3.64
CA SER A 341 -7.68 11.81 2.60
C SER A 341 -8.86 11.02 3.18
N ALA A 342 -8.79 10.63 4.46
CA ALA A 342 -9.86 9.90 5.10
C ALA A 342 -11.04 10.83 5.44
N PRO A 343 -12.30 10.35 5.29
CA PRO A 343 -13.46 11.18 5.51
C PRO A 343 -13.86 11.28 7.00
N TYR A 344 -12.87 11.37 7.91
CA TYR A 344 -13.07 11.31 9.37
C TYR A 344 -12.67 12.61 10.10
N GLY A 345 -12.94 13.75 9.50
CA GLY A 345 -12.95 15.03 10.21
C GLY A 345 -11.60 15.72 10.36
N TRP A 346 -10.62 15.41 9.49
CA TRP A 346 -9.29 16.01 9.53
C TRP A 346 -9.26 17.52 9.83
N ASP A 347 -10.11 18.32 9.19
CA ASP A 347 -10.15 19.77 9.36
C ASP A 347 -10.87 20.23 10.64
N GLN A 348 -11.54 19.32 11.35
CA GLN A 348 -12.30 19.59 12.57
C GLN A 348 -11.49 19.25 13.83
N LEU A 349 -10.42 18.44 13.72
CA LEU A 349 -9.63 17.94 14.82
C LEU A 349 -8.55 18.94 15.25
N ASP A 350 -8.30 19.04 16.56
CA ASP A 350 -7.09 19.68 17.11
C ASP A 350 -5.91 18.71 16.98
N ARG A 351 -5.37 18.63 15.75
CA ARG A 351 -4.31 17.70 15.38
C ARG A 351 -2.99 18.07 16.03
N GLN A 352 -2.12 17.09 16.20
CA GLN A 352 -0.74 17.33 16.63
C GLN A 352 -0.04 18.28 15.65
N HIS A 353 0.63 19.28 16.22
CA HIS A 353 1.32 20.33 15.47
C HIS A 353 2.59 20.76 16.24
N TYR A 354 3.48 21.45 15.54
CA TYR A 354 4.71 21.95 16.11
C TYR A 354 4.46 23.21 16.96
N ASP A 355 4.81 23.13 18.24
CA ASP A 355 4.84 24.27 19.16
C ASP A 355 5.90 24.04 20.26
N LEU A 356 7.08 24.62 20.06
CA LEU A 356 8.22 24.43 20.96
C LEU A 356 7.97 25.01 22.36
N GLU A 357 7.23 26.10 22.47
CA GLU A 357 6.93 26.71 23.77
C GLU A 357 5.86 25.93 24.53
N ALA A 358 4.86 25.38 23.81
CA ALA A 358 3.91 24.44 24.40
C ALA A 358 4.62 23.18 24.90
N ALA A 359 5.57 22.64 24.13
CA ALA A 359 6.37 21.47 24.54
C ALA A 359 7.11 21.73 25.86
N LYS A 360 7.84 22.84 25.94
CA LYS A 360 8.56 23.24 27.18
C LYS A 360 7.62 23.46 28.35
N LYS A 361 6.48 24.10 28.08
CA LYS A 361 5.45 24.33 29.13
C LYS A 361 4.90 23.00 29.65
N CYS A 362 4.57 22.05 28.79
CA CYS A 362 4.10 20.74 29.21
C CYS A 362 5.12 20.03 30.12
N LEU A 363 6.42 20.09 29.80
CA LEU A 363 7.46 19.49 30.64
C LEU A 363 7.62 20.19 31.99
N ALA A 364 7.52 21.52 32.01
CA ALA A 364 7.54 22.28 33.24
C ALA A 364 6.31 21.98 34.13
N ASP A 365 5.11 21.88 33.53
CA ASP A 365 3.87 21.51 34.24
C ASP A 365 3.94 20.07 34.78
N ALA A 366 4.65 19.16 34.07
CA ALA A 366 4.96 17.82 34.55
C ALA A 366 6.04 17.78 35.64
N GLY A 367 6.67 18.91 35.95
CA GLY A 367 7.66 19.07 37.04
C GLY A 367 9.09 18.65 36.65
N PHE A 368 9.42 18.73 35.37
CA PHE A 368 10.78 18.51 34.86
C PHE A 368 11.56 19.82 34.76
N ALA A 369 12.85 19.79 35.09
CA ALA A 369 13.78 20.93 34.99
C ALA A 369 15.19 20.44 34.71
N ASP A 370 16.02 21.24 34.04
CA ASP A 370 17.47 21.01 33.91
C ASP A 370 18.15 21.59 35.16
N SER A 371 18.40 20.77 36.16
CA SER A 371 18.97 21.21 37.44
C SER A 371 20.48 21.13 37.52
N ASP A 372 21.13 20.37 36.64
CA ASP A 372 22.58 20.22 36.58
C ASP A 372 23.22 20.98 35.40
N GLY A 373 22.41 21.55 34.49
CA GLY A 373 22.85 22.37 33.38
C GLY A 373 23.41 21.55 32.20
N ASN A 374 23.10 20.25 32.12
CA ASN A 374 23.60 19.36 31.06
C ASN A 374 22.76 19.42 29.75
N GLY A 375 21.65 20.18 29.80
CA GLY A 375 20.74 20.35 28.63
C GLY A 375 19.66 19.29 28.53
N TYR A 376 19.58 18.35 29.46
CA TYR A 376 18.49 17.38 29.58
C TYR A 376 17.69 17.67 30.87
N LEU A 377 16.40 17.39 30.79
CA LEU A 377 15.51 17.62 31.95
C LEU A 377 15.49 16.40 32.87
N GLU A 378 15.35 16.66 34.15
CA GLU A 378 15.18 15.61 35.13
C GLU A 378 14.04 15.89 36.09
N LYS A 379 13.52 14.85 36.72
CA LYS A 379 12.52 14.89 37.80
C LYS A 379 12.91 13.86 38.85
N ASN A 380 13.02 14.33 40.11
CA ASN A 380 13.43 13.49 41.25
C ASN A 380 14.79 12.81 41.04
N GLY A 381 15.76 13.49 40.41
CA GLY A 381 17.11 12.99 40.14
C GLY A 381 17.17 11.93 39.05
N LYS A 382 16.09 11.77 38.25
CA LYS A 382 16.06 10.89 37.08
C LYS A 382 15.93 11.72 35.81
N GLU A 383 16.86 11.53 34.88
CA GLU A 383 16.86 12.15 33.55
C GLU A 383 15.65 11.71 32.75
N LEU A 384 15.03 12.64 32.01
CA LEU A 384 13.95 12.36 31.06
C LEU A 384 14.54 11.74 29.80
N ALA A 385 14.71 10.44 29.85
CA ALA A 385 15.40 9.67 28.82
C ALA A 385 14.53 8.48 28.37
N PHE A 386 14.55 8.20 27.05
CA PHE A 386 13.84 7.09 26.45
C PHE A 386 14.69 6.40 25.39
N THR A 387 14.49 5.09 25.23
CA THR A 387 14.94 4.34 24.09
C THR A 387 13.85 4.35 23.01
N LEU A 388 14.21 4.76 21.79
CA LEU A 388 13.35 4.70 20.62
C LEU A 388 13.81 3.55 19.72
N GLY A 389 13.05 2.44 19.75
CA GLY A 389 13.27 1.27 18.91
C GLY A 389 12.69 1.45 17.52
N TYR A 390 13.30 0.83 16.52
CA TYR A 390 12.77 0.79 15.14
C TYR A 390 13.33 -0.39 14.34
N ALA A 391 12.49 -1.03 13.52
CA ALA A 391 12.88 -2.13 12.64
C ALA A 391 13.12 -1.65 11.20
N ASP A 392 12.34 -0.68 10.71
CA ASP A 392 12.51 -0.10 9.37
C ASP A 392 13.74 0.83 9.34
N LYS A 393 14.84 0.32 8.80
CA LYS A 393 16.12 1.05 8.73
C LYS A 393 16.08 2.27 7.79
N SER A 394 15.10 2.35 6.90
CA SER A 394 14.89 3.52 6.04
C SER A 394 14.47 4.77 6.82
N LEU A 395 13.96 4.59 8.03
CA LEU A 395 13.55 5.68 8.93
C LEU A 395 14.72 6.34 9.68
N ALA A 396 15.94 5.80 9.62
CA ALA A 396 17.04 6.25 10.48
C ALA A 396 17.24 7.78 10.45
N THR A 397 17.32 8.39 9.27
CA THR A 397 17.50 9.84 9.11
C THR A 397 16.34 10.64 9.70
N ALA A 398 15.10 10.18 9.50
CA ALA A 398 13.92 10.82 10.08
C ALA A 398 13.92 10.72 11.61
N LEU A 399 14.30 9.58 12.17
CA LEU A 399 14.39 9.38 13.63
C LEU A 399 15.56 10.14 14.26
N GLU A 400 16.68 10.35 13.56
CA GLU A 400 17.77 11.26 13.99
C GLU A 400 17.26 12.72 14.07
N ALA A 401 16.40 13.14 13.15
CA ALA A 401 15.74 14.44 13.24
C ALA A 401 14.81 14.52 14.46
N VAL A 402 13.99 13.49 14.71
CA VAL A 402 13.15 13.39 15.92
C VAL A 402 14.01 13.48 17.19
N GLN A 403 15.13 12.76 17.25
CA GLN A 403 16.07 12.81 18.38
C GLN A 403 16.61 14.23 18.61
N SER A 404 16.98 14.94 17.53
CA SER A 404 17.45 16.33 17.61
C SER A 404 16.36 17.29 18.09
N MET A 405 15.11 17.12 17.62
CA MET A 405 13.95 17.93 18.02
C MET A 405 13.62 17.70 19.50
N ALA A 406 13.60 16.44 19.96
CA ALA A 406 13.39 16.10 21.38
C ALA A 406 14.47 16.69 22.29
N LYS A 407 15.73 16.66 21.86
CA LYS A 407 16.86 17.28 22.58
C LYS A 407 16.65 18.80 22.77
N ALA A 408 16.08 19.49 21.79
CA ALA A 408 15.85 20.94 21.86
C ALA A 408 14.88 21.35 23.00
N VAL A 409 14.10 20.40 23.51
CA VAL A 409 13.23 20.59 24.70
C VAL A 409 13.72 19.84 25.92
N GLY A 410 14.94 19.28 25.88
CA GLY A 410 15.57 18.61 27.02
C GLY A 410 15.16 17.14 27.22
N ILE A 411 14.55 16.50 26.21
CA ILE A 411 14.24 15.07 26.22
C ILE A 411 15.40 14.31 25.56
N LYS A 412 15.92 13.30 26.23
CA LYS A 412 16.98 12.43 25.69
C LYS A 412 16.35 11.22 24.98
N LEU A 413 16.62 11.07 23.70
CA LEU A 413 16.26 9.85 22.95
C LEU A 413 17.53 9.08 22.58
N THR A 414 17.51 7.76 22.78
CA THR A 414 18.52 6.83 22.30
C THR A 414 17.91 5.98 21.19
N LEU A 415 18.41 6.09 19.97
CA LEU A 415 17.91 5.31 18.83
C LEU A 415 18.47 3.89 18.90
N GLN A 416 17.59 2.90 18.76
CA GLN A 416 17.93 1.48 18.81
C GLN A 416 17.34 0.74 17.61
N PRO A 417 18.13 0.51 16.54
CA PRO A 417 17.69 -0.35 15.44
C PRO A 417 17.59 -1.81 15.92
N VAL A 418 16.56 -2.50 15.44
CA VAL A 418 16.37 -3.94 15.64
C VAL A 418 16.21 -4.64 14.29
N ASP A 419 16.44 -5.94 14.21
CA ASP A 419 16.36 -6.68 12.94
C ASP A 419 14.90 -7.06 12.59
N THR A 420 14.09 -7.31 13.62
CA THR A 420 12.66 -7.62 13.47
C THR A 420 11.87 -6.81 14.49
N GLU A 421 10.66 -6.43 14.12
CA GLU A 421 9.75 -5.77 15.06
C GLU A 421 9.37 -6.75 16.17
N PRO A 422 9.62 -6.41 17.45
CA PRO A 422 9.23 -7.27 18.56
C PRO A 422 7.72 -7.17 18.83
N ASP A 423 7.16 -8.13 19.52
CA ASP A 423 5.86 -7.98 20.16
C ASP A 423 5.96 -6.86 21.19
N LEU A 424 5.22 -5.78 20.96
CA LEU A 424 5.28 -4.59 21.82
C LEU A 424 4.35 -4.75 23.01
N ASN A 425 4.95 -4.69 24.19
CA ASN A 425 4.24 -4.77 25.47
C ASN A 425 4.94 -3.90 26.51
N GLU A 426 4.38 -3.82 27.73
CA GLU A 426 4.86 -2.98 28.82
C GLU A 426 6.31 -3.22 29.25
N ASP A 427 6.87 -4.41 28.97
CA ASP A 427 8.18 -4.83 29.46
C ASP A 427 9.32 -4.58 28.46
N ASN A 428 9.02 -4.39 27.17
CA ASN A 428 10.05 -4.48 26.13
C ASN A 428 10.32 -3.19 25.35
N PHE A 429 9.61 -2.07 25.58
CA PHE A 429 9.88 -0.80 24.91
C PHE A 429 9.38 0.40 25.71
N GLU A 430 9.94 1.58 25.41
CA GLU A 430 9.48 2.88 25.89
C GLU A 430 8.81 3.66 24.77
N ILE A 431 9.50 3.80 23.63
CA ILE A 431 8.99 4.38 22.39
C ILE A 431 9.40 3.46 21.23
N PHE A 432 8.49 3.18 20.31
CA PHE A 432 8.79 2.38 19.14
C PHE A 432 8.21 3.01 17.86
N ALA A 433 9.04 3.11 16.81
CA ALA A 433 8.58 3.60 15.52
C ALA A 433 7.86 2.48 14.75
N LYS A 434 6.54 2.63 14.58
CA LYS A 434 5.67 1.65 13.90
C LYS A 434 5.06 2.20 12.62
N ASN A 435 4.84 1.31 11.68
CA ASN A 435 4.09 1.58 10.47
C ASN A 435 2.74 0.85 10.53
N TRP A 436 1.64 1.61 10.50
CA TRP A 436 0.28 1.06 10.57
C TRP A 436 -0.54 1.39 9.34
N GLN A 437 -1.32 0.42 8.87
CA GLN A 437 -2.39 0.64 7.91
C GLN A 437 -3.63 1.12 8.69
N SER A 438 -3.90 2.43 8.68
CA SER A 438 -4.99 3.01 9.49
C SER A 438 -6.37 2.67 8.98
N LEU A 439 -6.51 2.51 7.66
CA LEU A 439 -7.78 2.20 6.98
C LEU A 439 -7.53 1.07 5.97
N SER A 440 -7.29 -0.14 6.46
CA SER A 440 -7.01 -1.30 5.59
C SER A 440 -8.17 -1.67 4.67
N THR A 441 -9.40 -1.40 5.11
CA THR A 441 -10.64 -1.66 4.35
C THR A 441 -11.43 -0.38 4.03
N GLY A 442 -10.86 0.81 4.30
CA GLY A 442 -11.58 2.08 4.21
C GLY A 442 -12.43 2.41 5.43
N ASP A 443 -12.59 1.48 6.38
CA ASP A 443 -13.37 1.64 7.61
C ASP A 443 -12.48 1.75 8.85
N PRO A 444 -12.80 2.62 9.83
CA PRO A 444 -11.99 2.87 11.02
C PRO A 444 -12.07 1.79 12.10
N GLN A 445 -13.09 0.92 12.09
CA GLN A 445 -13.42 -0.02 13.16
C GLN A 445 -12.23 -0.87 13.57
N TRP A 446 -11.56 -1.48 12.59
CA TRP A 446 -10.45 -2.40 12.89
C TRP A 446 -9.33 -1.71 13.67
N MET A 447 -8.95 -0.49 13.28
CA MET A 447 -7.88 0.25 13.95
C MET A 447 -8.29 0.69 15.35
N LEU A 448 -9.51 1.18 15.52
CA LEU A 448 -10.03 1.60 16.83
C LEU A 448 -10.09 0.42 17.79
N ASP A 449 -10.65 -0.71 17.37
CA ASP A 449 -10.80 -1.89 18.22
C ASP A 449 -9.45 -2.53 18.61
N ASN A 450 -8.50 -2.56 17.69
CA ASN A 450 -7.25 -3.29 17.90
C ASN A 450 -6.12 -2.44 18.49
N MET A 451 -6.09 -1.13 18.20
CA MET A 451 -4.97 -0.27 18.60
C MET A 451 -5.29 0.72 19.72
N TYR A 452 -6.58 1.05 19.94
CA TYR A 452 -6.97 2.06 20.91
C TYR A 452 -7.92 1.56 21.99
N LYS A 453 -8.74 0.56 21.69
CA LYS A 453 -9.62 -0.04 22.71
C LYS A 453 -8.79 -0.77 23.76
N THR A 454 -9.23 -0.70 25.01
CA THR A 454 -8.60 -1.41 26.13
C THR A 454 -8.49 -2.91 25.84
N GLY A 455 -7.27 -3.45 25.92
CA GLY A 455 -7.00 -4.85 25.63
C GLY A 455 -6.98 -5.23 24.14
N GLY A 456 -7.01 -4.25 23.22
CA GLY A 456 -6.86 -4.49 21.79
C GLY A 456 -5.55 -5.21 21.47
N VAL A 457 -5.59 -6.18 20.55
CA VAL A 457 -4.45 -7.09 20.27
C VAL A 457 -3.20 -6.39 19.72
N SER A 458 -3.35 -5.19 19.16
CA SER A 458 -2.27 -4.35 18.63
C SER A 458 -2.08 -3.05 19.42
N ASN A 459 -2.65 -2.96 20.63
CA ASN A 459 -2.56 -1.78 21.50
C ASN A 459 -1.15 -1.68 22.12
N ALA A 460 -0.18 -1.30 21.29
CA ALA A 460 1.22 -1.17 21.67
C ALA A 460 1.47 -0.10 22.74
N ALA A 461 0.59 0.89 22.87
CA ALA A 461 0.69 1.93 23.89
C ALA A 461 0.28 1.45 25.28
N GLN A 462 -0.36 0.29 25.41
CA GLN A 462 -1.03 -0.12 26.65
C GLN A 462 -2.06 0.92 27.11
N TYR A 463 -2.71 1.58 26.13
CA TYR A 463 -3.70 2.62 26.37
C TYR A 463 -5.02 2.04 26.87
N SER A 464 -5.69 2.75 27.77
CA SER A 464 -7.01 2.39 28.29
C SER A 464 -7.82 3.66 28.57
N ASN A 465 -8.99 3.77 27.95
CA ASN A 465 -9.92 4.88 28.18
C ASN A 465 -11.35 4.44 27.94
N ALA A 466 -12.19 4.49 29.00
CA ALA A 466 -13.57 4.04 28.94
C ALA A 466 -14.45 4.81 27.93
N THR A 467 -14.12 6.07 27.60
CA THR A 467 -14.83 6.84 26.57
C THR A 467 -14.53 6.29 25.18
N VAL A 468 -13.25 5.99 24.89
CA VAL A 468 -12.85 5.37 23.62
C VAL A 468 -13.43 3.97 23.50
N ASP A 469 -13.40 3.18 24.57
CA ASP A 469 -14.00 1.83 24.60
C ASP A 469 -15.50 1.89 24.25
N ALA A 470 -16.25 2.82 24.86
CA ALA A 470 -17.68 2.99 24.57
C ALA A 470 -17.95 3.45 23.12
N LEU A 471 -17.08 4.31 22.55
CA LEU A 471 -17.19 4.75 21.15
C LEU A 471 -16.88 3.61 20.17
N CYS A 472 -15.92 2.74 20.48
CA CYS A 472 -15.66 1.53 19.71
C CYS A 472 -16.88 0.59 19.71
N ASP A 473 -17.51 0.40 20.86
CA ASP A 473 -18.73 -0.42 20.99
C ASP A 473 -19.90 0.21 20.23
N GLU A 474 -20.11 1.54 20.32
CA GLU A 474 -21.12 2.25 19.54
C GLU A 474 -20.90 2.12 18.03
N LEU A 475 -19.64 2.24 17.58
CA LEU A 475 -19.25 2.13 16.16
C LEU A 475 -19.59 0.76 15.58
N THR A 476 -19.46 -0.31 16.36
CA THR A 476 -19.79 -1.68 15.94
C THR A 476 -21.25 -1.80 15.46
N GLY A 477 -22.18 -1.11 16.13
CA GLY A 477 -23.59 -1.10 15.78
C GLY A 477 -24.04 0.04 14.84
N ALA A 478 -23.11 0.88 14.37
CA ALA A 478 -23.43 1.99 13.48
C ALA A 478 -23.33 1.55 12.01
N PHE A 479 -24.42 1.61 11.26
CA PHE A 479 -24.49 1.21 9.86
C PHE A 479 -24.43 2.40 8.90
N GLU A 480 -25.01 3.54 9.30
CA GLU A 480 -25.01 4.75 8.49
C GLU A 480 -23.65 5.44 8.49
N PHE A 481 -23.15 5.81 7.32
CA PHE A 481 -21.86 6.45 7.19
C PHE A 481 -21.71 7.71 8.05
N ALA A 482 -22.76 8.54 8.14
CA ALA A 482 -22.74 9.76 8.96
C ALA A 482 -22.57 9.47 10.47
N ASP A 483 -23.17 8.39 10.96
CA ASP A 483 -22.99 7.96 12.35
C ASP A 483 -21.59 7.41 12.59
N ARG A 484 -21.09 6.58 11.68
CA ARG A 484 -19.71 6.07 11.74
C ARG A 484 -18.69 7.22 11.75
N GLN A 485 -18.89 8.21 10.86
CA GLN A 485 -18.04 9.40 10.80
C GLN A 485 -18.07 10.18 12.12
N ARG A 486 -19.24 10.48 12.67
CA ARG A 486 -19.42 11.20 13.94
C ARG A 486 -18.74 10.48 15.10
N ILE A 487 -18.94 9.17 15.22
CA ILE A 487 -18.37 8.36 16.30
C ILE A 487 -16.83 8.31 16.17
N THR A 488 -16.33 8.14 14.96
CA THR A 488 -14.89 8.10 14.70
C THR A 488 -14.22 9.42 15.04
N ILE A 489 -14.80 10.55 14.63
CA ILE A 489 -14.28 11.89 15.00
C ILE A 489 -14.22 12.05 16.52
N ALA A 490 -15.27 11.65 17.25
CA ALA A 490 -15.28 11.72 18.70
C ALA A 490 -14.19 10.84 19.34
N ALA A 491 -13.94 9.66 18.78
CA ALA A 491 -12.86 8.79 19.24
C ALA A 491 -11.48 9.42 18.99
N GLU A 492 -11.25 9.99 17.79
CA GLU A 492 -10.01 10.69 17.46
C GLU A 492 -9.76 11.89 18.38
N GLU A 493 -10.77 12.71 18.67
CA GLU A 493 -10.67 13.84 19.60
C GLU A 493 -10.18 13.38 20.98
N GLN A 494 -10.70 12.27 21.49
CA GLN A 494 -10.26 11.73 22.78
C GLN A 494 -8.83 11.16 22.70
N ILE A 495 -8.50 10.42 21.64
CA ILE A 495 -7.17 9.85 21.38
C ILE A 495 -6.11 10.96 21.27
N LEU A 496 -6.42 12.06 20.58
CA LEU A 496 -5.55 13.23 20.44
C LEU A 496 -5.41 13.98 21.78
N THR A 497 -6.51 14.14 22.52
CA THR A 497 -6.51 14.76 23.87
C THR A 497 -5.59 14.01 24.81
N ASP A 498 -5.63 12.68 24.78
CA ASP A 498 -4.78 11.79 25.58
C ASP A 498 -3.37 11.63 25.02
N CYS A 499 -3.12 12.14 23.80
CA CYS A 499 -1.86 12.05 23.09
C CYS A 499 -1.31 10.61 23.11
N VAL A 500 -2.10 9.66 22.60
CA VAL A 500 -1.79 8.22 22.70
C VAL A 500 -0.50 7.87 21.96
N HIS A 501 -0.29 8.44 20.78
CA HIS A 501 0.88 8.27 19.95
C HIS A 501 1.38 9.62 19.42
N VAL A 502 2.57 9.64 18.79
CA VAL A 502 3.00 10.75 17.94
C VAL A 502 2.86 10.30 16.49
N TYR A 503 2.05 11.01 15.68
CA TYR A 503 1.75 10.69 14.28
C TYR A 503 2.67 11.48 13.37
N LEU A 504 3.77 10.89 12.91
CA LEU A 504 4.83 11.61 12.19
C LEU A 504 4.41 12.01 10.78
N PHE A 505 4.01 11.04 9.95
CA PHE A 505 3.60 11.26 8.58
C PHE A 505 2.76 10.10 8.04
N SER A 506 1.95 10.35 7.01
CA SER A 506 1.29 9.34 6.20
C SER A 506 2.10 9.07 4.94
N LYS A 507 2.26 7.80 4.57
CA LYS A 507 2.99 7.39 3.37
C LYS A 507 2.05 7.49 2.18
N ASN A 508 2.41 8.29 1.18
CA ASN A 508 1.70 8.28 -0.09
C ASN A 508 2.05 7.02 -0.90
N ASN A 509 1.11 6.56 -1.69
CA ASN A 509 1.35 5.51 -2.66
C ASN A 509 1.76 6.13 -3.99
N PHE A 510 2.78 5.57 -4.64
CA PHE A 510 3.31 6.06 -5.89
C PHE A 510 3.43 4.93 -6.91
N VAL A 511 3.10 5.27 -8.14
CA VAL A 511 3.50 4.51 -9.33
C VAL A 511 4.24 5.47 -10.25
N MET A 512 5.42 5.07 -10.68
CA MET A 512 6.14 5.78 -11.73
C MET A 512 6.15 4.93 -12.99
N ALA A 513 5.85 5.55 -14.12
CA ALA A 513 5.77 4.88 -15.40
C ALA A 513 6.49 5.68 -16.48
N ASN A 514 6.96 5.02 -17.54
CA ASN A 514 7.37 5.73 -18.74
C ASN A 514 6.13 6.35 -19.43
N ASN A 515 6.33 7.37 -20.27
CA ASN A 515 5.27 8.13 -20.90
C ASN A 515 4.44 7.36 -21.95
N LYS A 516 4.82 6.11 -22.26
CA LYS A 516 4.05 5.21 -23.14
C LYS A 516 2.91 4.55 -22.38
N VAL A 517 3.00 4.44 -21.07
CA VAL A 517 1.96 3.85 -20.20
C VAL A 517 0.92 4.91 -19.87
N SER A 518 -0.34 4.54 -19.97
CA SER A 518 -1.50 5.38 -19.64
C SER A 518 -2.55 4.59 -18.87
N GLY A 519 -3.59 5.26 -18.36
CA GLY A 519 -4.69 4.61 -17.62
C GLY A 519 -4.30 4.09 -16.24
N VAL A 520 -3.16 4.52 -15.70
CA VAL A 520 -2.69 4.15 -14.35
C VAL A 520 -3.53 4.87 -13.30
N THR A 521 -4.07 4.11 -12.34
CA THR A 521 -4.73 4.63 -11.13
C THR A 521 -3.94 4.18 -9.91
N VAL A 522 -3.70 5.09 -8.97
CA VAL A 522 -3.08 4.78 -7.69
C VAL A 522 -4.14 4.87 -6.59
N PHE A 523 -4.19 3.88 -5.73
CA PHE A 523 -5.21 3.77 -4.68
C PHE A 523 -4.61 4.10 -3.31
N PRO A 524 -5.38 4.73 -2.40
CA PRO A 524 -4.96 4.95 -1.01
C PRO A 524 -4.65 3.66 -0.25
N ILE A 525 -5.38 2.59 -0.56
CA ILE A 525 -5.15 1.24 -0.06
C ILE A 525 -4.41 0.46 -1.15
N ASP A 526 -3.25 -0.09 -0.85
CA ASP A 526 -2.33 -0.69 -1.84
C ASP A 526 -2.70 -2.14 -2.25
N TYR A 527 -4.02 -2.44 -2.30
CA TYR A 527 -4.53 -3.74 -2.75
C TYR A 527 -4.57 -3.89 -4.28
N TYR A 528 -4.63 -2.77 -5.02
CA TYR A 528 -4.82 -2.77 -6.47
C TYR A 528 -3.63 -2.14 -7.16
N PHE A 529 -3.20 -2.74 -8.28
CA PHE A 529 -2.11 -2.21 -9.09
C PHE A 529 -2.37 -2.42 -10.58
N LEU A 530 -2.55 -3.66 -11.03
CA LEU A 530 -2.90 -3.95 -12.43
C LEU A 530 -4.42 -3.91 -12.59
N THR A 531 -4.90 -2.99 -13.44
CA THR A 531 -6.31 -2.81 -13.78
C THR A 531 -6.51 -2.98 -15.28
N ASN A 532 -7.76 -3.20 -15.71
CA ASN A 532 -8.10 -3.27 -17.14
C ASN A 532 -8.02 -1.93 -17.88
N THR A 533 -7.75 -0.82 -17.18
CA THR A 533 -7.62 0.52 -17.77
C THR A 533 -6.22 0.85 -18.25
N ILE A 534 -5.22 0.11 -17.77
CA ILE A 534 -3.81 0.36 -18.12
C ILE A 534 -3.60 -0.01 -19.59
N ASP A 535 -2.97 0.90 -20.33
CA ASP A 535 -2.59 0.73 -21.73
C ASP A 535 -1.12 1.12 -21.94
N ILE A 536 -0.50 0.52 -22.95
CA ILE A 536 0.85 0.86 -23.40
C ILE A 536 0.83 1.20 -24.89
N ASN A 537 1.33 2.38 -25.23
CA ASN A 537 1.47 2.83 -26.60
C ASN A 537 2.89 2.46 -27.08
N GLY A 538 2.96 1.64 -28.11
CA GLY A 538 4.22 1.15 -28.69
C GLY A 538 5.04 2.20 -29.42
#